data_e4fda104cc61aeea83518efdd3267adf
#
_entry.id   e4fda104cc61aeea83518efdd3267adf
#
_cell.length_a   1.000
_cell.length_b   1.000
_cell.length_c   1.000
_cell.angle_alpha   90.00
_cell.angle_beta   90.00
_cell.angle_gamma   90.00
#
_symmetry.space_group_name_H-M   'P 1'
#
loop_
_entity.id
_entity.type
_entity.pdbx_description
1 polymer ?
#
loop_
_entity_poly.entity_id
_entity_poly.type
_entity_poly.pdbx_seq_one_letter_code
_entity_poly.pdbx_strand_id
1 'polypeptide(L)'
;LIVHNRMHHVIPCVQGQNSWSPFSKAEFDRLPAWRRALERLYRTPLIGFAPYYIKERWLKEKFLPPRHFAGTRRADQWLDFASLVLFLGIVFGLLHYASVRIGHLQFWEAVLWGFVIPQYVWNTLGGFTVYTHHTHPKVAWFRSEAEMSAAGAGQADVTVHMVFPAWYGTVSNHIMDHPAHHVSTKIPLYNLHRAQVRLNELLGDAAIVERFSPARFLRNMGRCKLYDYDNHRWLSFAGEPTTDYGAGASSFPGYNPLGAGDYSRHSSAVFADVVFNPTDKWL
;
A
#
# COMPACT_ATOMS: atom_id res chain seq x y z
N LEU A 1 10.38 1.68 8.22
CA LEU A 1 10.26 2.98 7.57
C LEU A 1 11.22 3.11 6.39
N ILE A 2 12.50 2.76 6.55
CA ILE A 2 13.55 2.89 5.52
C ILE A 2 13.21 2.04 4.29
N VAL A 3 12.84 0.78 4.47
CA VAL A 3 12.45 -0.13 3.37
C VAL A 3 11.24 0.42 2.62
N HIS A 4 10.22 0.85 3.33
CA HIS A 4 9.01 1.43 2.74
C HIS A 4 9.33 2.64 1.84
N ASN A 5 10.07 3.60 2.36
CA ASN A 5 10.39 4.82 1.62
C ASN A 5 11.37 4.59 0.46
N ARG A 6 12.29 3.63 0.57
CA ARG A 6 13.30 3.37 -0.48
C ARG A 6 12.81 2.46 -1.59
N MET A 7 11.84 1.60 -1.32
CA MET A 7 11.35 0.63 -2.30
C MET A 7 9.97 1.02 -2.80
N HIS A 8 8.99 1.05 -1.90
CA HIS A 8 7.60 1.27 -2.27
C HIS A 8 7.32 2.66 -2.86
N HIS A 9 7.96 3.71 -2.32
CA HIS A 9 7.82 5.07 -2.85
C HIS A 9 8.75 5.41 -4.00
N VAL A 10 9.67 4.54 -4.38
CA VAL A 10 10.54 4.78 -5.55
C VAL A 10 9.96 4.09 -6.78
N ILE A 11 9.58 2.84 -6.66
CA ILE A 11 9.09 1.99 -7.75
C ILE A 11 7.84 1.21 -7.34
N PRO A 12 6.70 1.87 -7.20
CA PRO A 12 5.44 1.19 -6.88
C PRO A 12 5.01 0.30 -8.06
N CYS A 13 4.28 -0.75 -7.76
CA CYS A 13 3.71 -1.66 -8.76
C CYS A 13 4.71 -2.34 -9.72
N VAL A 14 5.96 -2.51 -9.27
CA VAL A 14 6.95 -3.36 -9.95
C VAL A 14 7.08 -4.69 -9.21
N GLN A 15 7.07 -5.79 -9.97
CA GLN A 15 7.15 -7.15 -9.44
C GLN A 15 8.44 -7.37 -8.65
N GLY A 16 8.32 -7.93 -7.44
CA GLY A 16 9.46 -8.24 -6.58
C GLY A 16 10.12 -7.05 -5.89
N GLN A 17 9.82 -5.82 -6.27
CA GLN A 17 10.34 -4.60 -5.63
C GLN A 17 9.45 -4.12 -4.49
N ASN A 18 8.19 -4.51 -4.50
CA ASN A 18 7.26 -4.22 -3.41
C ASN A 18 7.19 -5.39 -2.42
N SER A 19 6.81 -5.10 -1.18
CA SER A 19 6.52 -6.11 -0.18
C SER A 19 5.43 -7.08 -0.65
N TRP A 20 4.50 -6.59 -1.46
CA TRP A 20 3.51 -7.40 -2.16
C TRP A 20 3.45 -7.03 -3.65
N SER A 21 3.33 -8.05 -4.50
CA SER A 21 3.00 -7.93 -5.91
C SER A 21 2.08 -9.09 -6.31
N PRO A 22 1.15 -8.91 -7.25
CA PRO A 22 0.33 -10.00 -7.72
C PRO A 22 1.16 -11.07 -8.40
N PHE A 23 0.85 -12.34 -8.16
CA PHE A 23 1.46 -13.44 -8.92
C PHE A 23 0.91 -13.47 -10.34
N SER A 24 1.75 -13.85 -11.29
CA SER A 24 1.27 -14.36 -12.57
C SER A 24 0.59 -15.73 -12.38
N LYS A 25 -0.22 -16.17 -13.37
CA LYS A 25 -0.86 -17.49 -13.30
C LYS A 25 0.16 -18.61 -13.20
N ALA A 26 1.24 -18.54 -13.97
CA ALA A 26 2.30 -19.55 -13.96
C ALA A 26 3.03 -19.62 -12.61
N GLU A 27 3.30 -18.49 -11.98
CA GLU A 27 3.90 -18.46 -10.64
C GLU A 27 2.94 -19.03 -9.58
N PHE A 28 1.67 -18.64 -9.65
CA PHE A 28 0.67 -19.13 -8.71
C PHE A 28 0.48 -20.65 -8.78
N ASP A 29 0.48 -21.22 -9.98
CA ASP A 29 0.32 -22.67 -10.18
C ASP A 29 1.52 -23.48 -9.67
N ARG A 30 2.73 -22.90 -9.70
CA ARG A 30 3.93 -23.52 -9.13
C ARG A 30 3.95 -23.54 -7.60
N LEU A 31 3.10 -22.76 -6.94
CA LEU A 31 3.02 -22.75 -5.48
C LEU A 31 2.44 -24.07 -4.97
N PRO A 32 2.92 -24.59 -3.83
CA PRO A 32 2.31 -25.73 -3.17
C PRO A 32 0.87 -25.41 -2.73
N ALA A 33 0.03 -26.42 -2.60
CA ALA A 33 -1.40 -26.27 -2.35
C ALA A 33 -1.73 -25.38 -1.13
N TRP A 34 -1.00 -25.57 -0.02
CA TRP A 34 -1.18 -24.74 1.17
C TRP A 34 -0.88 -23.27 0.92
N ARG A 35 0.14 -22.98 0.10
CA ARG A 35 0.51 -21.62 -0.24
C ARG A 35 -0.54 -20.97 -1.15
N ARG A 36 -1.10 -21.70 -2.11
CA ARG A 36 -2.22 -21.23 -2.94
C ARG A 36 -3.46 -20.95 -2.09
N ALA A 37 -3.74 -21.79 -1.09
CA ALA A 37 -4.85 -21.54 -0.16
C ALA A 37 -4.63 -20.25 0.64
N LEU A 38 -3.41 -20.02 1.12
CA LEU A 38 -3.03 -18.82 1.85
C LEU A 38 -3.15 -17.55 0.98
N GLU A 39 -2.71 -17.60 -0.29
CA GLU A 39 -2.88 -16.48 -1.22
C GLU A 39 -4.36 -16.18 -1.52
N ARG A 40 -5.22 -17.20 -1.59
CA ARG A 40 -6.67 -17.00 -1.66
C ARG A 40 -7.24 -16.36 -0.40
N LEU A 41 -6.78 -16.77 0.78
CA LEU A 41 -7.18 -16.15 2.04
C LEU A 41 -6.82 -14.67 2.08
N TYR A 42 -5.62 -14.29 1.65
CA TYR A 42 -5.18 -12.88 1.60
C TYR A 42 -6.06 -12.01 0.69
N ARG A 43 -6.77 -12.63 -0.27
CA ARG A 43 -7.72 -11.93 -1.15
C ARG A 43 -9.16 -12.01 -0.66
N THR A 44 -9.36 -12.37 0.62
CA THR A 44 -10.66 -12.40 1.28
C THR A 44 -10.85 -11.11 2.08
N PRO A 45 -11.96 -10.38 1.88
CA PRO A 45 -12.21 -9.14 2.61
C PRO A 45 -12.18 -9.36 4.12
N LEU A 46 -11.67 -8.37 4.86
CA LEU A 46 -11.56 -8.32 6.32
C LEU A 46 -10.66 -9.41 6.92
N ILE A 47 -10.98 -10.68 6.70
CA ILE A 47 -10.27 -11.83 7.30
C ILE A 47 -8.85 -11.94 6.75
N GLY A 48 -8.66 -11.66 5.46
CA GLY A 48 -7.38 -11.82 4.78
C GLY A 48 -6.38 -10.69 5.01
N PHE A 49 -6.85 -9.49 5.35
CA PHE A 49 -5.98 -8.31 5.44
C PHE A 49 -5.00 -8.35 6.61
N ALA A 50 -5.43 -8.76 7.80
CA ALA A 50 -4.53 -8.84 8.94
C ALA A 50 -3.40 -9.87 8.72
N PRO A 51 -3.67 -11.14 8.35
CA PRO A 51 -2.62 -12.12 8.04
C PRO A 51 -1.69 -11.67 6.90
N TYR A 52 -2.26 -11.04 5.87
CA TYR A 52 -1.50 -10.47 4.76
C TYR A 52 -0.55 -9.38 5.25
N TYR A 53 -1.05 -8.38 5.97
CA TYR A 53 -0.27 -7.25 6.44
C TYR A 53 0.81 -7.67 7.46
N ILE A 54 0.48 -8.61 8.37
CA ILE A 54 1.45 -9.19 9.31
C ILE A 54 2.59 -9.87 8.54
N LYS A 55 2.28 -10.70 7.53
CA LYS A 55 3.30 -11.36 6.73
C LYS A 55 4.19 -10.37 5.98
N GLU A 56 3.59 -9.42 5.26
CA GLU A 56 4.33 -8.52 4.39
C GLU A 56 5.08 -7.44 5.18
N ARG A 57 4.45 -6.84 6.18
CA ARG A 57 5.03 -5.73 6.93
C ARG A 57 5.86 -6.18 8.12
N TRP A 58 5.35 -7.12 8.92
CA TRP A 58 6.06 -7.52 10.12
C TRP A 58 7.12 -8.57 9.82
N LEU A 59 6.77 -9.67 9.18
CA LEU A 59 7.72 -10.76 8.97
C LEU A 59 8.76 -10.42 7.92
N LYS A 60 8.37 -9.94 6.73
CA LYS A 60 9.32 -9.66 5.66
C LYS A 60 10.10 -8.37 5.83
N GLU A 61 9.46 -7.28 6.27
CA GLU A 61 10.15 -6.00 6.30
C GLU A 61 10.88 -5.73 7.62
N LYS A 62 10.35 -6.23 8.75
CA LYS A 62 10.89 -5.91 10.08
C LYS A 62 11.69 -7.04 10.72
N PHE A 63 11.18 -8.27 10.69
CA PHE A 63 11.84 -9.39 11.36
C PHE A 63 12.84 -10.13 10.47
N LEU A 64 12.49 -10.39 9.21
CA LEU A 64 13.28 -11.20 8.27
C LEU A 64 13.39 -10.49 6.92
N PRO A 65 14.01 -9.28 6.85
CA PRO A 65 14.12 -8.57 5.58
C PRO A 65 14.92 -9.40 4.58
N PRO A 66 14.39 -9.60 3.37
CA PRO A 66 15.13 -10.27 2.30
C PRO A 66 16.46 -9.56 2.01
N ARG A 67 17.46 -10.31 1.57
CA ARG A 67 18.80 -9.76 1.31
C ARG A 67 18.84 -8.63 0.27
N HIS A 68 17.91 -8.60 -0.67
CA HIS A 68 17.81 -7.53 -1.66
C HIS A 68 17.26 -6.21 -1.07
N PHE A 69 16.63 -6.25 0.12
CA PHE A 69 16.32 -5.05 0.90
C PHE A 69 17.51 -4.58 1.75
N ALA A 70 18.63 -5.28 1.73
CA ALA A 70 19.79 -5.09 2.59
C ALA A 70 20.70 -3.90 2.22
N GLY A 71 20.24 -2.94 1.42
CA GLY A 71 20.89 -1.64 1.31
C GLY A 71 20.84 -0.79 2.59
N THR A 72 20.25 -1.32 3.68
CA THR A 72 20.22 -0.74 5.01
C THR A 72 21.38 -1.29 5.84
N ARG A 73 21.99 -0.44 6.68
CA ARG A 73 23.04 -0.90 7.60
C ARG A 73 22.48 -2.01 8.49
N ARG A 74 23.24 -3.09 8.68
CA ARG A 74 22.85 -4.19 9.59
C ARG A 74 22.54 -3.68 11.01
N ALA A 75 23.23 -2.64 11.45
CA ALA A 75 23.00 -2.02 12.74
C ALA A 75 21.59 -1.44 12.88
N ASP A 76 21.06 -0.77 11.84
CA ASP A 76 19.72 -0.19 11.86
C ASP A 76 18.64 -1.28 11.96
N GLN A 77 18.87 -2.44 11.31
CA GLN A 77 17.97 -3.58 11.39
C GLN A 77 17.94 -4.21 12.79
N TRP A 78 19.12 -4.33 13.43
CA TRP A 78 19.21 -4.83 14.80
C TRP A 78 18.60 -3.87 15.82
N LEU A 79 18.73 -2.55 15.60
CA LEU A 79 18.08 -1.53 16.43
C LEU A 79 16.55 -1.60 16.29
N ASP A 80 16.02 -1.73 15.07
CA ASP A 80 14.59 -1.90 14.83
C ASP A 80 14.07 -3.18 15.52
N PHE A 81 14.81 -4.29 15.40
CA PHE A 81 14.44 -5.55 16.02
C PHE A 81 14.47 -5.45 17.56
N ALA A 82 15.55 -4.91 18.12
CA ALA A 82 15.71 -4.74 19.57
C ALA A 82 14.62 -3.80 20.14
N SER A 83 14.32 -2.71 19.44
CA SER A 83 13.25 -1.77 19.82
C SER A 83 11.88 -2.46 19.83
N LEU A 84 11.61 -3.32 18.85
CA LEU A 84 10.37 -4.07 18.78
C LEU A 84 10.26 -5.10 19.90
N VAL A 85 11.33 -5.84 20.19
CA VAL A 85 11.39 -6.80 21.32
C VAL A 85 11.17 -6.08 22.64
N LEU A 86 11.85 -4.94 22.85
CA LEU A 86 11.67 -4.12 24.03
C LEU A 86 10.22 -3.63 24.16
N PHE A 87 9.67 -3.10 23.08
CA PHE A 87 8.26 -2.64 23.04
C PHE A 87 7.29 -3.76 23.43
N LEU A 88 7.45 -4.94 22.85
CA LEU A 88 6.61 -6.11 23.19
C LEU A 88 6.79 -6.52 24.64
N GLY A 89 8.03 -6.52 25.15
CA GLY A 89 8.32 -6.78 26.55
C GLY A 89 7.60 -5.81 27.49
N ILE A 90 7.64 -4.52 27.17
CA ILE A 90 6.92 -3.49 27.94
C ILE A 90 5.41 -3.72 27.89
N VAL A 91 4.84 -3.94 26.70
CA VAL A 91 3.38 -4.16 26.53
C VAL A 91 2.93 -5.39 27.33
N PHE A 92 3.61 -6.54 27.17
CA PHE A 92 3.23 -7.75 27.89
C PHE A 92 3.48 -7.62 29.41
N GLY A 93 4.51 -6.91 29.83
CA GLY A 93 4.76 -6.57 31.23
C GLY A 93 3.63 -5.73 31.84
N LEU A 94 3.16 -4.71 31.10
CA LEU A 94 2.02 -3.89 31.54
C LEU A 94 0.71 -4.68 31.57
N LEU A 95 0.47 -5.55 30.59
CA LEU A 95 -0.71 -6.42 30.57
C LEU A 95 -0.69 -7.42 31.73
N HIS A 96 0.48 -7.98 32.05
CA HIS A 96 0.64 -8.84 33.22
C HIS A 96 0.40 -8.07 34.52
N TYR A 97 1.02 -6.91 34.66
CA TYR A 97 0.79 -6.05 35.82
C TYR A 97 -0.71 -5.69 35.99
N ALA A 98 -1.37 -5.29 34.91
CA ALA A 98 -2.79 -4.97 34.93
C ALA A 98 -3.65 -6.19 35.32
N SER A 99 -3.37 -7.38 34.80
CA SER A 99 -4.08 -8.61 35.16
C SER A 99 -3.97 -8.95 36.64
N VAL A 100 -2.79 -8.78 37.23
CA VAL A 100 -2.53 -9.03 38.65
C VAL A 100 -3.20 -7.96 39.54
N ARG A 101 -3.13 -6.69 39.15
CA ARG A 101 -3.60 -5.56 39.97
C ARG A 101 -5.09 -5.32 39.88
N ILE A 102 -5.69 -5.49 38.69
CA ILE A 102 -7.11 -5.32 38.47
C ILE A 102 -7.89 -6.54 38.96
N GLY A 103 -7.24 -7.72 39.01
CA GLY A 103 -7.71 -8.93 39.70
C GLY A 103 -8.95 -9.64 39.11
N HIS A 104 -9.51 -9.11 38.03
CA HIS A 104 -10.70 -9.67 37.38
C HIS A 104 -10.44 -10.37 36.04
N LEU A 105 -9.21 -10.25 35.49
CA LEU A 105 -8.84 -10.83 34.22
C LEU A 105 -7.66 -11.80 34.39
N GLN A 106 -7.76 -12.96 33.77
CA GLN A 106 -6.61 -13.82 33.60
C GLN A 106 -5.60 -13.16 32.64
N PHE A 107 -4.32 -13.48 32.76
CA PHE A 107 -3.28 -12.87 31.90
C PHE A 107 -3.58 -13.07 30.39
N TRP A 108 -4.03 -14.25 29.99
CA TRP A 108 -4.38 -14.52 28.61
C TRP A 108 -5.58 -13.67 28.11
N GLU A 109 -6.54 -13.34 28.98
CA GLU A 109 -7.65 -12.43 28.64
C GLU A 109 -7.14 -11.01 28.46
N ALA A 110 -6.24 -10.55 29.34
CA ALA A 110 -5.59 -9.26 29.19
C ALA A 110 -4.80 -9.17 27.86
N VAL A 111 -4.08 -10.24 27.49
CA VAL A 111 -3.38 -10.34 26.20
C VAL A 111 -4.36 -10.36 25.03
N LEU A 112 -5.45 -11.12 25.11
CA LEU A 112 -6.45 -11.19 24.04
C LEU A 112 -7.08 -9.82 23.77
N TRP A 113 -7.59 -9.19 24.82
CA TRP A 113 -8.30 -7.92 24.70
C TRP A 113 -7.37 -6.71 24.54
N GLY A 114 -6.22 -6.70 25.22
CA GLY A 114 -5.29 -5.57 25.24
C GLY A 114 -4.25 -5.60 24.11
N PHE A 115 -4.03 -6.73 23.47
CA PHE A 115 -3.04 -6.86 22.40
C PHE A 115 -3.58 -7.54 21.14
N VAL A 116 -4.06 -8.80 21.22
CA VAL A 116 -4.38 -9.59 20.03
C VAL A 116 -5.48 -8.94 19.19
N ILE A 117 -6.60 -8.58 19.82
CA ILE A 117 -7.74 -7.95 19.14
C ILE A 117 -7.38 -6.58 18.56
N PRO A 118 -6.79 -5.64 19.33
CA PRO A 118 -6.33 -4.37 18.79
C PRO A 118 -5.33 -4.52 17.63
N GLN A 119 -4.39 -5.44 17.75
CA GLN A 119 -3.43 -5.71 16.68
C GLN A 119 -4.10 -6.30 15.44
N TYR A 120 -5.07 -7.19 15.61
CA TYR A 120 -5.83 -7.72 14.48
C TYR A 120 -6.60 -6.62 13.75
N VAL A 121 -7.28 -5.75 14.48
CA VAL A 121 -8.01 -4.60 13.91
C VAL A 121 -7.04 -3.66 13.19
N TRP A 122 -5.94 -3.29 13.85
CA TRP A 122 -4.94 -2.41 13.27
C TRP A 122 -4.33 -2.98 11.97
N ASN A 123 -3.93 -4.25 12.00
CA ASN A 123 -3.36 -4.90 10.82
C ASN A 123 -4.40 -5.09 9.70
N THR A 124 -5.69 -5.28 10.05
CA THR A 124 -6.77 -5.31 9.06
C THR A 124 -6.93 -3.96 8.37
N LEU A 125 -6.94 -2.87 9.12
CA LEU A 125 -7.02 -1.50 8.58
C LEU A 125 -5.78 -1.17 7.73
N GLY A 126 -4.59 -1.52 8.20
CA GLY A 126 -3.36 -1.34 7.44
C GLY A 126 -3.34 -2.14 6.14
N GLY A 127 -3.75 -3.40 6.19
CA GLY A 127 -3.86 -4.25 5.01
C GLY A 127 -4.92 -3.76 4.01
N PHE A 128 -6.06 -3.30 4.50
CA PHE A 128 -7.10 -2.65 3.70
C PHE A 128 -6.56 -1.42 2.98
N THR A 129 -5.88 -0.54 3.70
CA THR A 129 -5.29 0.70 3.15
C THR A 129 -4.32 0.39 2.03
N VAL A 130 -3.32 -0.45 2.29
CA VAL A 130 -2.31 -0.81 1.26
C VAL A 130 -2.94 -1.52 0.07
N TYR A 131 -3.86 -2.46 0.33
CA TYR A 131 -4.56 -3.18 -0.73
C TYR A 131 -5.33 -2.24 -1.66
N THR A 132 -6.10 -1.32 -1.07
CA THR A 132 -7.00 -0.43 -1.80
C THR A 132 -6.25 0.53 -2.72
N HIS A 133 -5.05 0.96 -2.33
CA HIS A 133 -4.27 1.93 -3.10
C HIS A 133 -3.59 1.35 -4.34
N HIS A 134 -3.24 0.07 -4.33
CA HIS A 134 -2.45 -0.56 -5.39
C HIS A 134 -3.16 -1.74 -6.07
N THR A 135 -4.41 -2.03 -5.69
CA THR A 135 -5.17 -3.14 -6.26
C THR A 135 -6.50 -2.62 -6.81
N HIS A 136 -6.48 -2.25 -8.07
CA HIS A 136 -7.64 -1.70 -8.75
C HIS A 136 -7.63 -2.13 -10.23
N PRO A 137 -8.79 -2.32 -10.89
CA PRO A 137 -8.85 -2.70 -12.30
C PRO A 137 -8.06 -1.81 -13.27
N LYS A 138 -7.88 -0.54 -12.93
CA LYS A 138 -7.12 0.44 -13.73
C LYS A 138 -5.63 0.53 -13.36
N VAL A 139 -5.18 -0.09 -12.26
CA VAL A 139 -3.77 -0.07 -11.84
C VAL A 139 -3.00 -1.11 -12.62
N ALA A 140 -1.98 -0.65 -13.34
CA ALA A 140 -1.04 -1.52 -14.02
C ALA A 140 0.10 -1.96 -13.10
N TRP A 141 0.60 -3.19 -13.33
CA TRP A 141 1.79 -3.74 -12.71
C TRP A 141 2.82 -4.08 -13.78
N PHE A 142 4.09 -3.93 -13.46
CA PHE A 142 5.21 -4.07 -14.37
C PHE A 142 6.19 -5.14 -13.87
N ARG A 143 6.92 -5.80 -14.78
CA ARG A 143 7.96 -6.77 -14.42
C ARG A 143 9.22 -6.08 -13.91
N SER A 144 9.51 -4.87 -14.43
CA SER A 144 10.73 -4.13 -14.12
C SER A 144 10.49 -2.62 -14.14
N GLU A 145 11.40 -1.89 -13.51
CA GLU A 145 11.44 -0.43 -13.56
C GLU A 145 11.64 0.09 -14.99
N ALA A 146 12.46 -0.61 -15.78
CA ALA A 146 12.69 -0.25 -17.18
C ALA A 146 11.40 -0.34 -18.00
N GLU A 147 10.57 -1.38 -17.77
CA GLU A 147 9.27 -1.54 -18.41
C GLU A 147 8.29 -0.45 -17.99
N MET A 148 8.21 -0.14 -16.69
CA MET A 148 7.39 0.94 -16.15
C MET A 148 7.77 2.29 -16.75
N SER A 149 9.09 2.57 -16.84
CA SER A 149 9.62 3.80 -17.43
C SER A 149 9.38 3.87 -18.94
N ALA A 150 9.54 2.75 -19.66
CA ALA A 150 9.25 2.69 -21.08
C ALA A 150 7.77 2.89 -21.41
N ALA A 151 6.88 2.49 -20.50
CA ALA A 151 5.44 2.77 -20.59
C ALA A 151 5.09 4.23 -20.24
N GLY A 152 6.03 5.04 -19.78
CA GLY A 152 5.79 6.41 -19.32
C GLY A 152 4.96 6.48 -18.02
N ALA A 153 4.86 5.36 -17.29
CA ALA A 153 4.06 5.30 -16.07
C ALA A 153 4.83 5.85 -14.87
N GLY A 154 4.21 6.76 -14.15
CA GLY A 154 4.71 7.31 -12.90
C GLY A 154 3.98 6.79 -11.68
N GLN A 155 4.36 7.28 -10.51
CA GLN A 155 3.80 6.82 -9.24
C GLN A 155 2.31 7.13 -9.08
N ALA A 156 1.85 8.26 -9.60
CA ALA A 156 0.44 8.65 -9.56
C ALA A 156 -0.44 7.77 -10.46
N ASP A 157 0.13 7.24 -11.56
CA ASP A 157 -0.62 6.44 -12.55
C ASP A 157 -0.89 5.00 -12.05
N VAL A 158 -0.12 4.55 -11.06
CA VAL A 158 -0.21 3.21 -10.48
C VAL A 158 -0.74 3.23 -9.04
N THR A 159 -1.37 4.35 -8.66
CA THR A 159 -1.91 4.54 -7.31
C THR A 159 -3.32 5.12 -7.38
N VAL A 160 -4.22 4.62 -6.55
CA VAL A 160 -5.63 5.04 -6.53
C VAL A 160 -5.86 6.10 -5.47
N HIS A 161 -6.47 7.22 -5.87
CA HIS A 161 -7.09 8.14 -4.93
C HIS A 161 -8.47 7.61 -4.54
N MET A 162 -8.56 7.02 -3.35
CA MET A 162 -9.82 6.50 -2.83
C MET A 162 -10.53 7.56 -2.00
N VAL A 163 -11.62 8.11 -2.54
CA VAL A 163 -12.39 9.20 -1.89
C VAL A 163 -13.33 8.62 -0.84
N PHE A 164 -13.09 8.96 0.41
CA PHE A 164 -13.94 8.65 1.55
C PHE A 164 -14.73 9.89 2.01
N PRO A 165 -15.77 9.74 2.87
CA PRO A 165 -16.39 10.87 3.54
C PRO A 165 -15.36 11.69 4.34
N ALA A 166 -15.55 13.00 4.44
CA ALA A 166 -14.58 13.93 5.03
C ALA A 166 -14.14 13.54 6.46
N TRP A 167 -15.07 13.05 7.30
CA TRP A 167 -14.75 12.60 8.64
C TRP A 167 -13.70 11.48 8.68
N TYR A 168 -13.74 10.57 7.69
CA TYR A 168 -12.76 9.49 7.59
C TYR A 168 -11.37 10.03 7.25
N GLY A 169 -11.29 11.01 6.35
CA GLY A 169 -10.05 11.71 6.03
C GLY A 169 -9.40 12.27 7.30
N THR A 170 -10.18 12.97 8.12
CA THR A 170 -9.69 13.55 9.38
C THR A 170 -9.18 12.47 10.36
N VAL A 171 -9.94 11.40 10.57
CA VAL A 171 -9.56 10.31 11.50
C VAL A 171 -8.36 9.51 10.99
N SER A 172 -8.26 9.30 9.68
CA SER A 172 -7.16 8.55 9.05
C SER A 172 -5.95 9.41 8.66
N ASN A 173 -5.92 10.69 9.07
CA ASN A 173 -4.89 11.66 8.67
C ASN A 173 -4.69 11.71 7.14
N HIS A 174 -5.78 11.63 6.38
CA HIS A 174 -5.79 11.70 4.93
C HIS A 174 -4.93 10.66 4.21
N ILE A 175 -4.62 9.53 4.84
CA ILE A 175 -3.77 8.48 4.23
C ILE A 175 -4.38 7.89 2.94
N MET A 176 -5.68 8.08 2.73
CA MET A 176 -6.37 7.64 1.52
C MET A 176 -6.16 8.60 0.33
N ASP A 177 -5.63 9.79 0.56
CA ASP A 177 -5.10 10.72 -0.44
C ASP A 177 -3.69 10.27 -0.87
N HIS A 178 -3.59 9.02 -1.28
CA HIS A 178 -2.36 8.25 -1.37
C HIS A 178 -1.49 8.58 -2.60
N PRO A 179 -2.02 8.92 -3.79
CA PRO A 179 -1.18 9.35 -4.91
C PRO A 179 -0.30 10.55 -4.57
N ALA A 180 -0.81 11.55 -3.83
CA ALA A 180 -0.02 12.68 -3.39
C ALA A 180 1.11 12.27 -2.42
N HIS A 181 0.86 11.30 -1.55
CA HIS A 181 1.87 10.71 -0.67
C HIS A 181 2.97 9.98 -1.47
N HIS A 182 2.61 9.32 -2.58
CA HIS A 182 3.58 8.69 -3.49
C HIS A 182 4.41 9.71 -4.25
N VAL A 183 3.79 10.78 -4.73
CA VAL A 183 4.51 11.86 -5.45
C VAL A 183 5.57 12.50 -4.55
N SER A 184 5.28 12.71 -3.28
CA SER A 184 6.27 13.20 -2.33
C SER A 184 6.00 12.78 -0.88
N THR A 185 6.87 11.95 -0.34
CA THR A 185 6.84 11.56 1.09
C THR A 185 7.17 12.71 2.05
N LYS A 186 7.56 13.87 1.53
CA LYS A 186 7.85 15.08 2.32
C LYS A 186 6.59 15.89 2.62
N ILE A 187 5.46 15.62 1.96
CA ILE A 187 4.19 16.29 2.23
C ILE A 187 3.69 15.85 3.61
N PRO A 188 3.53 16.78 4.57
CA PRO A 188 2.97 16.44 5.87
C PRO A 188 1.53 15.94 5.75
N LEU A 189 1.10 15.04 6.63
CA LEU A 189 -0.24 14.44 6.59
C LEU A 189 -1.37 15.49 6.59
N TYR A 190 -1.21 16.58 7.34
CA TYR A 190 -2.20 17.66 7.39
C TYR A 190 -2.33 18.47 6.08
N ASN A 191 -1.35 18.36 5.16
CA ASN A 191 -1.38 18.97 3.84
C ASN A 191 -1.71 17.97 2.72
N LEU A 192 -1.84 16.70 3.05
CA LEU A 192 -1.95 15.65 2.05
C LEU A 192 -3.22 15.78 1.20
N HIS A 193 -4.33 16.15 1.82
CA HIS A 193 -5.59 16.39 1.10
C HIS A 193 -5.49 17.52 0.07
N ARG A 194 -4.86 18.64 0.43
CA ARG A 194 -4.67 19.76 -0.49
C ARG A 194 -3.76 19.39 -1.66
N ALA A 195 -2.69 18.65 -1.35
CA ALA A 195 -1.79 18.14 -2.38
C ALA A 195 -2.51 17.20 -3.33
N GLN A 196 -3.39 16.34 -2.81
CA GLN A 196 -4.17 15.42 -3.63
C GLN A 196 -5.18 16.13 -4.53
N VAL A 197 -5.88 17.15 -4.02
CA VAL A 197 -6.78 17.97 -4.84
C VAL A 197 -6.00 18.59 -5.99
N ARG A 198 -4.85 19.19 -5.70
CA ARG A 198 -4.00 19.79 -6.73
C ARG A 198 -3.46 18.77 -7.72
N LEU A 199 -3.06 17.59 -7.25
CA LEU A 199 -2.60 16.50 -8.12
C LEU A 199 -3.72 16.04 -9.06
N ASN A 200 -4.95 15.89 -8.57
CA ASN A 200 -6.09 15.53 -9.41
C ASN A 200 -6.39 16.58 -10.50
N GLU A 201 -6.26 17.87 -10.19
CA GLU A 201 -6.42 18.95 -11.17
C GLU A 201 -5.35 18.85 -12.28
N LEU A 202 -4.10 18.56 -11.90
CA LEU A 202 -2.99 18.44 -12.86
C LEU A 202 -3.11 17.19 -13.74
N LEU A 203 -3.56 16.09 -13.17
CA LEU A 203 -3.70 14.81 -13.89
C LEU A 203 -5.00 14.74 -14.71
N GLY A 204 -6.03 15.48 -14.34
CA GLY A 204 -7.32 15.45 -15.02
C GLY A 204 -7.89 14.04 -15.12
N ASP A 205 -8.29 13.62 -16.31
CA ASP A 205 -8.88 12.29 -16.59
C ASP A 205 -7.91 11.11 -16.38
N ALA A 206 -6.63 11.40 -16.23
CA ALA A 206 -5.61 10.41 -15.95
C ALA A 206 -5.60 9.95 -14.50
N ALA A 207 -6.05 10.75 -13.59
CA ALA A 207 -6.10 10.37 -12.17
C ALA A 207 -7.03 9.17 -11.98
N ILE A 208 -6.51 8.14 -11.31
CA ILE A 208 -7.36 7.01 -10.89
C ILE A 208 -8.08 7.42 -9.60
N VAL A 209 -9.26 8.00 -9.76
CA VAL A 209 -10.10 8.44 -8.63
C VAL A 209 -11.33 7.54 -8.52
N GLU A 210 -11.54 6.96 -7.35
CA GLU A 210 -12.73 6.17 -7.06
C GLU A 210 -13.36 6.58 -5.72
N ARG A 211 -14.66 6.90 -5.73
CA ARG A 211 -15.40 7.08 -4.48
C ARG A 211 -15.64 5.73 -3.82
N PHE A 212 -15.20 5.59 -2.57
CA PHE A 212 -15.37 4.36 -1.83
C PHE A 212 -16.85 3.93 -1.73
N SER A 213 -17.07 2.67 -2.02
CA SER A 213 -18.33 1.97 -1.82
C SER A 213 -18.00 0.50 -1.51
N PRO A 214 -18.59 -0.10 -0.46
CA PRO A 214 -18.36 -1.51 -0.15
C PRO A 214 -18.61 -2.43 -1.34
N ALA A 215 -19.66 -2.18 -2.11
CA ALA A 215 -19.99 -2.99 -3.29
C ALA A 215 -18.92 -2.88 -4.40
N ARG A 216 -18.41 -1.66 -4.65
CA ARG A 216 -17.32 -1.46 -5.62
C ARG A 216 -16.04 -2.11 -5.14
N PHE A 217 -15.70 -1.90 -3.88
CA PHE A 217 -14.52 -2.51 -3.26
C PHE A 217 -14.54 -4.04 -3.37
N LEU A 218 -15.65 -4.69 -3.02
CA LEU A 218 -15.80 -6.15 -3.15
C LEU A 218 -15.72 -6.62 -4.62
N ARG A 219 -16.28 -5.85 -5.54
CA ARG A 219 -16.17 -6.11 -6.99
C ARG A 219 -14.72 -6.03 -7.45
N ASN A 220 -13.99 -4.99 -7.08
CA ASN A 220 -12.58 -4.82 -7.43
C ASN A 220 -11.73 -5.95 -6.84
N MET A 221 -11.96 -6.31 -5.58
CA MET A 221 -11.33 -7.49 -4.96
C MET A 221 -11.65 -8.78 -5.69
N GLY A 222 -12.88 -8.94 -6.19
CA GLY A 222 -13.28 -10.10 -7.00
C GLY A 222 -12.48 -10.21 -8.30
N ARG A 223 -12.20 -9.07 -8.93
CA ARG A 223 -11.51 -8.98 -10.24
C ARG A 223 -9.99 -9.07 -10.12
N CYS A 224 -9.39 -8.47 -9.12
CA CYS A 224 -7.93 -8.31 -9.01
C CYS A 224 -7.32 -9.44 -8.18
N LYS A 225 -7.10 -10.63 -8.77
CA LYS A 225 -6.53 -11.81 -8.08
C LYS A 225 -5.10 -12.10 -8.49
N LEU A 226 -4.87 -12.37 -9.76
CA LEU A 226 -3.57 -12.60 -10.38
C LEU A 226 -3.36 -11.55 -11.48
N TYR A 227 -2.15 -11.45 -12.01
CA TYR A 227 -1.83 -10.46 -13.01
C TYR A 227 -1.13 -11.05 -14.22
N ASP A 228 -1.58 -10.68 -15.40
CA ASP A 228 -0.95 -10.97 -16.68
C ASP A 228 -0.02 -9.79 -17.03
N TYR A 229 1.25 -9.96 -16.74
CA TYR A 229 2.26 -8.92 -16.96
C TYR A 229 2.56 -8.66 -18.44
N ASP A 230 2.28 -9.62 -19.32
CA ASP A 230 2.51 -9.46 -20.75
C ASP A 230 1.42 -8.64 -21.43
N ASN A 231 0.21 -8.73 -20.87
CA ASN A 231 -0.96 -8.01 -21.37
C ASN A 231 -1.48 -6.93 -20.40
N HIS A 232 -0.77 -6.63 -19.33
CA HIS A 232 -1.12 -5.62 -18.32
C HIS A 232 -2.58 -5.68 -17.84
N ARG A 233 -3.08 -6.87 -17.51
CA ARG A 233 -4.47 -7.08 -17.10
C ARG A 233 -4.59 -8.00 -15.89
N TRP A 234 -5.63 -7.79 -15.12
CA TRP A 234 -5.95 -8.64 -13.99
C TRP A 234 -6.60 -9.96 -14.44
N LEU A 235 -6.33 -11.00 -13.66
CA LEU A 235 -6.87 -12.33 -13.88
C LEU A 235 -7.59 -12.84 -12.64
N SER A 236 -8.54 -13.76 -12.84
CA SER A 236 -9.08 -14.63 -11.81
C SER A 236 -8.03 -15.64 -11.32
N PHE A 237 -8.28 -16.38 -10.25
CA PHE A 237 -7.43 -17.51 -9.85
C PHE A 237 -7.42 -18.67 -10.86
N ALA A 238 -8.43 -18.76 -11.74
CA ALA A 238 -8.44 -19.71 -12.85
C ALA A 238 -7.52 -19.28 -14.01
N GLY A 239 -7.11 -18.00 -14.04
CA GLY A 239 -6.29 -17.43 -15.10
C GLY A 239 -7.10 -16.73 -16.18
N GLU A 240 -8.41 -16.57 -15.97
CA GLU A 240 -9.28 -15.88 -16.92
C GLU A 240 -9.13 -14.36 -16.76
N PRO A 241 -9.06 -13.59 -17.86
CA PRO A 241 -9.05 -12.15 -17.80
C PRO A 241 -10.29 -11.59 -17.11
N THR A 242 -10.09 -10.66 -16.19
CA THR A 242 -11.16 -9.99 -15.44
C THR A 242 -11.21 -8.49 -15.71
N THR A 243 -10.19 -7.97 -16.40
CA THR A 243 -10.13 -6.61 -16.93
C THR A 243 -9.75 -6.66 -18.40
N ASP A 244 -10.19 -5.69 -19.17
CA ASP A 244 -9.83 -5.59 -20.57
C ASP A 244 -8.37 -5.20 -20.71
N TYR A 245 -7.74 -5.69 -21.81
CA TYR A 245 -6.42 -5.25 -22.21
C TYR A 245 -6.42 -3.72 -22.34
N GLY A 246 -5.54 -3.07 -21.63
CA GLY A 246 -5.35 -1.64 -21.80
C GLY A 246 -6.35 -0.73 -21.09
N ALA A 247 -7.17 -1.19 -20.16
CA ALA A 247 -7.87 -0.25 -19.27
C ALA A 247 -6.88 0.61 -18.45
N GLY A 248 -5.61 0.13 -18.32
CA GLY A 248 -4.47 0.93 -17.86
C GLY A 248 -3.44 1.16 -18.97
N ALA A 249 -3.21 0.19 -19.89
CA ALA A 249 -2.16 0.29 -20.91
C ALA A 249 -2.58 0.99 -22.21
N SER A 250 -3.87 1.09 -22.54
CA SER A 250 -4.31 1.92 -23.68
C SER A 250 -4.23 3.43 -23.37
N SER A 251 -4.11 3.77 -22.10
CA SER A 251 -3.74 5.12 -21.72
C SER A 251 -2.22 5.35 -21.76
N PHE A 252 -1.39 4.28 -21.81
CA PHE A 252 0.06 4.41 -21.83
C PHE A 252 0.67 4.64 -23.24
N PRO A 253 0.22 4.03 -24.37
CA PRO A 253 0.78 4.37 -25.67
C PRO A 253 0.36 5.78 -26.09
N GLY A 254 1.19 6.74 -25.82
CA GLY A 254 0.97 8.14 -26.10
C GLY A 254 0.44 8.96 -24.92
N TYR A 255 0.11 8.30 -23.81
CA TYR A 255 -0.25 8.98 -22.59
C TYR A 255 1.03 9.45 -21.87
N ASN A 256 1.37 10.65 -22.17
CA ASN A 256 2.34 11.46 -21.44
C ASN A 256 1.71 12.82 -21.18
N PRO A 257 0.80 12.93 -20.19
CA PRO A 257 0.18 14.22 -19.90
C PRO A 257 1.19 15.25 -19.45
N LEU A 258 2.40 14.79 -19.11
CA LEU A 258 3.44 15.60 -18.49
C LEU A 258 4.78 15.55 -19.24
N GLY A 259 4.86 14.90 -20.42
CA GLY A 259 6.08 14.73 -21.21
C GLY A 259 7.02 13.62 -20.70
N ALA A 260 7.40 12.66 -21.57
CA ALA A 260 8.36 11.63 -21.21
C ALA A 260 9.64 12.28 -20.66
N GLY A 261 9.92 12.08 -19.40
CA GLY A 261 11.20 12.42 -18.80
C GLY A 261 11.20 13.42 -17.66
N ASP A 262 10.06 14.00 -17.23
CA ASP A 262 10.14 15.06 -16.22
C ASP A 262 9.17 14.92 -15.03
N TYR A 263 8.97 13.70 -14.52
CA TYR A 263 8.31 13.50 -13.22
C TYR A 263 9.05 14.21 -12.08
N SER A 264 10.35 14.46 -12.22
CA SER A 264 11.11 15.24 -11.24
C SER A 264 10.65 16.71 -11.20
N ARG A 265 10.31 17.31 -12.36
CA ARG A 265 9.81 18.68 -12.42
C ARG A 265 8.38 18.79 -11.92
N HIS A 266 7.51 17.79 -12.22
CA HIS A 266 6.12 17.82 -11.79
C HIS A 266 5.94 17.51 -10.31
N SER A 267 6.69 16.58 -9.75
CA SER A 267 6.74 16.41 -8.31
C SER A 267 7.30 17.66 -7.62
N SER A 268 8.27 18.33 -8.25
CA SER A 268 8.81 19.60 -7.75
C SER A 268 7.83 20.77 -7.89
N ALA A 269 7.04 20.81 -8.96
CA ALA A 269 6.01 21.85 -9.16
C ALA A 269 4.83 21.66 -8.20
N VAL A 270 4.31 20.43 -8.07
CA VAL A 270 3.28 20.12 -7.08
C VAL A 270 3.79 20.36 -5.67
N PHE A 271 5.05 20.01 -5.39
CA PHE A 271 5.68 20.28 -4.11
C PHE A 271 5.86 21.76 -3.85
N ALA A 272 6.32 22.54 -4.86
CA ALA A 272 6.51 23.97 -4.75
C ALA A 272 5.17 24.71 -4.54
N ASP A 273 4.14 24.37 -5.34
CA ASP A 273 2.82 25.02 -5.24
C ASP A 273 2.08 24.67 -3.92
N VAL A 274 2.26 23.47 -3.40
CA VAL A 274 1.55 23.01 -2.20
C VAL A 274 2.29 23.32 -0.91
N VAL A 275 3.63 23.28 -0.93
CA VAL A 275 4.46 23.42 0.29
C VAL A 275 5.05 24.82 0.45
N PHE A 276 5.28 25.54 -0.64
CA PHE A 276 6.00 26.81 -0.64
C PHE A 276 5.20 28.00 -1.16
N ASN A 277 3.88 27.90 -1.32
CA ASN A 277 3.11 29.10 -1.67
C ASN A 277 3.00 30.01 -0.43
N PRO A 278 3.81 31.11 -0.35
CA PRO A 278 3.86 31.96 0.84
C PRO A 278 2.60 32.83 1.02
N THR A 279 1.69 32.79 0.06
CA THR A 279 0.43 33.58 0.11
C THR A 279 -0.68 32.87 0.89
N ASP A 280 -0.55 31.57 1.11
CA ASP A 280 -1.50 30.82 1.94
C ASP A 280 -1.11 30.98 3.41
N LYS A 281 -1.75 31.89 4.10
CA LYS A 281 -1.64 32.03 5.55
C LYS A 281 -2.09 30.73 6.22
N TRP A 282 -1.14 30.00 6.74
CA TRP A 282 -1.33 28.81 7.55
C TRP A 282 -1.73 29.24 8.97
N LEU A 283 -3.02 29.33 9.26
CA LEU A 283 -3.57 29.30 10.61
C LEU A 283 -4.65 28.26 10.68
#